data_eda030133380a932840bb65828717634
#
_entry.id   eda030133380a932840bb65828717634
#
_cell.length_a   1.000
_cell.length_b   1.000
_cell.length_c   1.000
_cell.angle_alpha   90.00
_cell.angle_beta   90.00
_cell.angle_gamma   90.00
#
_symmetry.space_group_name_H-M   'P 1'
#
loop_
_entity.id
_entity.type
_entity.pdbx_description
1 polymer ?
#
loop_
_entity_poly.entity_id
_entity_poly.type
_entity_poly.pdbx_seq_one_letter_code
_entity_poly.pdbx_strand_id
1 'polypeptide(L)'
;SPTSSLSFFSNIENDADRDGCEDSTEDLDDDNDGFTDDIDTCPRDAGTSSLGLELGCDDYDLDGYSDSTDVFPTEPTQWLDSDLDGYGDNVNGFQGDGCTDVVGDSTEDRFGCPDADADGWSDSNDDFPNEQTQHSDIDGDGFGDLIDGFQGDECLNDAGTSTEDRFGCLDTDSDGWSDLNDAFPADATQHSDDDGDGYGDNPQGTTPDSCLGIYGLSSEERYGCPDADGDGWENRLDSYVDDSRLWSDSDGDGYADQTGTNLSDDCPAIFGSSSNDVLGCLDSDGDGWSDESDQYPNDASKYLASEDSSDNTTLLLSAVFGIIVLSLLAVVLVRRKSSSEIEMKPIAPLPQMNPASPPLPPGGLPAGWTMEQ
;
A
#
# COMPACT_ATOMS: atom_id res chain seq x y z
N SER A 1 60.34 -46.99 -47.54
CA SER A 1 59.55 -48.14 -48.01
C SER A 1 60.11 -49.39 -47.41
N PRO A 2 59.40 -50.15 -46.63
CA PRO A 2 59.82 -51.47 -46.16
C PRO A 2 59.95 -52.43 -47.36
N THR A 3 60.90 -53.36 -47.33
CA THR A 3 61.10 -54.35 -48.36
C THR A 3 60.20 -55.54 -48.07
N SER A 4 59.18 -55.77 -48.89
CA SER A 4 58.30 -56.92 -48.71
C SER A 4 59.04 -58.24 -48.76
N SER A 5 58.77 -59.20 -47.88
CA SER A 5 59.27 -60.54 -47.85
C SER A 5 58.73 -61.36 -49.00
N LEU A 6 59.57 -62.01 -49.78
CA LEU A 6 59.23 -62.75 -50.99
C LEU A 6 58.36 -64.00 -50.80
N SER A 7 57.83 -64.27 -49.57
CA SER A 7 56.96 -65.41 -49.24
C SER A 7 55.67 -65.05 -48.58
N PHE A 8 55.38 -63.74 -48.46
CA PHE A 8 54.18 -63.25 -47.79
C PHE A 8 53.00 -63.15 -48.78
N PHE A 9 51.85 -63.63 -48.40
CA PHE A 9 50.59 -63.46 -49.15
C PHE A 9 49.64 -62.52 -48.32
N SER A 10 49.54 -61.31 -48.77
CA SER A 10 48.72 -60.28 -48.15
C SER A 10 47.26 -60.72 -48.08
N ASN A 11 46.65 -60.64 -46.93
CA ASN A 11 45.22 -60.75 -46.67
C ASN A 11 44.96 -59.99 -45.37
N ILE A 12 43.68 -59.66 -45.12
CA ILE A 12 43.25 -58.79 -44.02
C ILE A 12 43.57 -59.29 -42.61
N GLU A 13 44.01 -60.52 -42.49
CA GLU A 13 44.48 -61.13 -41.20
C GLU A 13 45.92 -60.88 -40.90
N ASN A 14 46.75 -60.54 -41.89
CA ASN A 14 48.18 -60.38 -41.77
C ASN A 14 48.75 -59.16 -42.54
N ASP A 15 47.92 -58.32 -43.08
CA ASP A 15 48.24 -57.12 -43.84
C ASP A 15 46.92 -56.26 -43.86
N ALA A 16 46.69 -55.53 -42.81
CA ALA A 16 45.42 -54.87 -42.51
C ALA A 16 45.14 -53.73 -43.51
N ASP A 17 46.14 -52.93 -43.85
CA ASP A 17 46.07 -51.81 -44.80
C ASP A 17 46.32 -52.24 -46.25
N ARG A 18 46.82 -53.46 -46.48
CA ARG A 18 47.09 -54.08 -47.81
C ARG A 18 48.20 -53.39 -48.59
N ASP A 19 49.19 -52.86 -47.89
CA ASP A 19 50.40 -52.26 -48.51
C ASP A 19 51.40 -53.27 -48.99
N GLY A 20 51.27 -54.49 -48.53
CA GLY A 20 52.11 -55.64 -48.90
C GLY A 20 53.28 -55.97 -47.93
N CYS A 21 53.27 -55.38 -46.77
CA CYS A 21 54.11 -55.67 -45.62
C CYS A 21 53.38 -56.60 -44.65
N GLU A 22 54.08 -57.36 -43.83
CA GLU A 22 53.46 -58.24 -42.84
C GLU A 22 53.34 -57.52 -41.48
N ASP A 23 52.14 -57.34 -40.96
CA ASP A 23 51.79 -56.68 -39.72
C ASP A 23 52.63 -57.09 -38.54
N SER A 24 53.03 -58.36 -38.49
CA SER A 24 53.70 -58.88 -37.32
C SER A 24 55.22 -58.69 -37.33
N THR A 25 55.86 -58.29 -38.46
CA THR A 25 57.30 -58.29 -38.63
C THR A 25 57.95 -57.17 -39.43
N GLU A 26 57.20 -56.57 -40.40
CA GLU A 26 57.74 -55.59 -41.32
C GLU A 26 57.01 -54.24 -41.27
N ASP A 27 55.80 -54.26 -40.85
CA ASP A 27 54.98 -53.06 -40.71
C ASP A 27 55.16 -52.46 -39.31
N LEU A 28 55.10 -51.15 -39.21
CA LEU A 28 55.16 -50.38 -37.96
C LEU A 28 53.88 -49.50 -37.76
N ASP A 29 52.96 -49.59 -38.74
CA ASP A 29 51.72 -48.83 -38.75
C ASP A 29 50.76 -49.73 -39.59
N ASP A 30 50.24 -50.78 -38.91
CA ASP A 30 49.47 -51.88 -39.54
C ASP A 30 48.28 -51.48 -40.35
N ASP A 31 47.70 -50.28 -40.12
CA ASP A 31 46.53 -49.78 -40.82
C ASP A 31 46.77 -48.47 -41.58
N ASN A 32 47.96 -47.89 -41.51
CA ASN A 32 48.37 -46.68 -42.23
C ASN A 32 47.61 -45.44 -41.88
N ASP A 33 47.13 -45.29 -40.66
CA ASP A 33 46.41 -44.09 -40.18
C ASP A 33 47.33 -42.97 -39.75
N GLY A 34 48.67 -43.28 -39.55
CA GLY A 34 49.65 -42.29 -39.19
C GLY A 34 50.15 -42.43 -37.75
N PHE A 35 49.59 -43.32 -36.97
CA PHE A 35 50.05 -43.71 -35.66
C PHE A 35 50.79 -45.03 -35.81
N THR A 36 51.88 -45.22 -35.11
CA THR A 36 52.65 -46.50 -35.15
C THR A 36 52.07 -47.46 -34.12
N ASP A 37 52.10 -48.79 -34.38
CA ASP A 37 51.56 -49.87 -33.56
C ASP A 37 51.91 -49.79 -32.08
N ASP A 38 53.06 -49.21 -31.73
CA ASP A 38 53.52 -49.08 -30.35
C ASP A 38 52.82 -47.99 -29.55
N ILE A 39 52.18 -47.07 -30.24
CA ILE A 39 51.40 -45.98 -29.64
C ILE A 39 49.94 -46.04 -30.02
N ASP A 40 49.61 -46.78 -31.08
CA ASP A 40 48.26 -47.00 -31.55
C ASP A 40 47.49 -47.98 -30.66
N THR A 41 46.27 -47.57 -30.23
CA THR A 41 45.45 -48.43 -29.39
C THR A 41 44.55 -49.35 -30.23
N CYS A 42 44.35 -49.02 -31.51
CA CYS A 42 43.58 -49.77 -32.49
C CYS A 42 44.40 -50.17 -33.73
N PRO A 43 45.59 -50.79 -33.61
CA PRO A 43 46.64 -50.90 -34.64
C PRO A 43 46.25 -51.59 -35.95
N ARG A 44 44.99 -51.92 -36.15
CA ARG A 44 44.51 -52.64 -37.36
C ARG A 44 43.18 -52.05 -37.89
N ASP A 45 42.67 -51.03 -37.22
CA ASP A 45 41.41 -50.37 -37.62
C ASP A 45 41.71 -48.86 -37.68
N ALA A 46 42.10 -48.38 -38.85
CA ALA A 46 42.52 -47.00 -39.11
C ALA A 46 41.54 -45.95 -38.58
N GLY A 47 42.03 -45.12 -37.65
CA GLY A 47 41.22 -44.07 -37.00
C GLY A 47 41.86 -42.70 -37.06
N THR A 48 41.23 -41.72 -36.40
CA THR A 48 41.66 -40.32 -36.37
C THR A 48 41.85 -39.77 -34.97
N SER A 49 41.52 -40.56 -33.96
CA SER A 49 41.67 -40.12 -32.57
C SER A 49 43.11 -39.77 -32.24
N SER A 50 43.31 -38.58 -31.63
CA SER A 50 44.66 -38.04 -31.39
C SER A 50 44.82 -37.50 -29.97
N LEU A 51 43.79 -37.61 -29.16
CA LEU A 51 43.74 -37.17 -27.77
C LEU A 51 43.24 -38.31 -26.86
N GLY A 52 43.35 -38.13 -25.58
CA GLY A 52 42.86 -39.11 -24.60
C GLY A 52 43.77 -40.33 -24.43
N LEU A 53 43.16 -41.49 -24.17
CA LEU A 53 43.86 -42.77 -23.87
C LEU A 53 43.87 -43.72 -25.07
N GLU A 54 43.04 -43.50 -26.05
CA GLU A 54 42.92 -44.31 -27.26
C GLU A 54 43.30 -43.46 -28.46
N LEU A 55 44.52 -43.68 -28.97
CA LEU A 55 45.05 -43.04 -30.18
C LEU A 55 44.89 -43.97 -31.36
N GLY A 56 44.66 -43.43 -32.55
CA GLY A 56 44.50 -44.19 -33.78
C GLY A 56 43.20 -44.97 -33.91
N CYS A 57 42.22 -44.72 -33.08
CA CYS A 57 40.91 -45.36 -33.15
C CYS A 57 39.88 -44.50 -33.88
N ASP A 58 38.70 -45.08 -34.22
CA ASP A 58 37.57 -44.36 -34.81
C ASP A 58 37.20 -43.10 -34.01
N ASP A 59 37.07 -42.00 -34.71
CA ASP A 59 36.70 -40.70 -34.19
C ASP A 59 35.76 -40.04 -35.22
N TYR A 60 34.47 -40.16 -34.99
CA TYR A 60 33.46 -39.82 -36.00
C TYR A 60 33.31 -38.33 -36.22
N ASP A 61 33.37 -37.53 -35.15
CA ASP A 61 33.17 -36.08 -35.21
C ASP A 61 34.46 -35.27 -35.30
N LEU A 62 35.60 -35.95 -35.22
CA LEU A 62 36.95 -35.40 -35.41
C LEU A 62 37.37 -34.40 -34.33
N ASP A 63 36.95 -34.61 -33.12
CA ASP A 63 37.38 -33.79 -31.98
C ASP A 63 38.68 -34.26 -31.36
N GLY A 64 39.13 -35.48 -31.74
CA GLY A 64 40.38 -36.10 -31.31
C GLY A 64 40.21 -37.19 -30.27
N TYR A 65 39.05 -37.38 -29.68
CA TYR A 65 38.76 -38.51 -28.80
C TYR A 65 38.13 -39.67 -29.59
N SER A 66 38.40 -40.90 -29.19
CA SER A 66 37.81 -42.06 -29.85
C SER A 66 36.34 -42.23 -29.52
N ASP A 67 35.53 -42.69 -30.48
CA ASP A 67 34.10 -42.99 -30.31
C ASP A 67 33.81 -43.88 -29.09
N SER A 68 34.81 -44.70 -28.69
CA SER A 68 34.67 -45.64 -27.58
C SER A 68 34.84 -44.99 -26.21
N THR A 69 35.56 -43.89 -26.14
CA THR A 69 35.84 -43.12 -24.91
C THR A 69 35.15 -41.77 -24.87
N ASP A 70 34.65 -41.34 -26.01
CA ASP A 70 33.84 -40.15 -26.14
C ASP A 70 32.38 -40.40 -25.72
N VAL A 71 31.90 -39.60 -24.78
CA VAL A 71 30.50 -39.67 -24.35
C VAL A 71 29.54 -39.04 -25.40
N PHE A 72 30.08 -38.16 -26.27
CA PHE A 72 29.33 -37.45 -27.30
C PHE A 72 29.89 -37.67 -28.71
N PRO A 73 29.96 -38.89 -29.25
CA PRO A 73 30.67 -39.25 -30.48
C PRO A 73 30.20 -38.60 -31.77
N THR A 74 29.30 -37.66 -31.71
CA THR A 74 28.73 -36.90 -32.83
C THR A 74 28.77 -35.40 -32.63
N GLU A 75 29.36 -34.95 -31.52
CA GLU A 75 29.37 -33.53 -31.15
C GLU A 75 30.82 -33.04 -30.90
N PRO A 76 31.48 -32.46 -31.91
CA PRO A 76 32.94 -32.20 -31.90
C PRO A 76 33.39 -31.13 -30.87
N THR A 77 32.54 -30.71 -30.01
CA THR A 77 32.87 -29.74 -28.95
C THR A 77 32.71 -30.31 -27.55
N GLN A 78 32.27 -31.58 -27.45
CA GLN A 78 32.07 -32.27 -26.18
C GLN A 78 32.62 -33.69 -26.25
N TRP A 79 33.27 -34.18 -25.19
CA TRP A 79 33.84 -35.54 -25.12
C TRP A 79 33.70 -36.19 -23.74
N LEU A 80 33.34 -35.43 -22.72
CA LEU A 80 33.25 -35.90 -21.33
C LEU A 80 31.99 -35.38 -20.70
N ASP A 81 31.36 -36.21 -19.87
CA ASP A 81 30.20 -35.90 -19.02
C ASP A 81 30.50 -36.54 -17.65
N SER A 82 30.91 -35.71 -16.69
CA SER A 82 31.43 -36.18 -15.42
C SER A 82 30.38 -36.65 -14.44
N ASP A 83 29.17 -36.07 -14.47
CA ASP A 83 28.07 -36.38 -13.57
C ASP A 83 26.97 -37.20 -14.24
N LEU A 84 27.03 -37.36 -15.56
CA LEU A 84 26.15 -38.21 -16.36
C LEU A 84 24.69 -37.65 -16.49
N ASP A 85 24.57 -36.36 -16.63
CA ASP A 85 23.27 -35.70 -16.84
C ASP A 85 22.91 -35.47 -18.31
N GLY A 86 23.90 -35.69 -19.21
CA GLY A 86 23.73 -35.57 -20.65
C GLY A 86 24.23 -34.25 -21.22
N TYR A 87 24.79 -33.37 -20.41
CA TYR A 87 25.49 -32.16 -20.85
C TYR A 87 27.01 -32.38 -20.72
N GLY A 88 27.78 -31.81 -21.67
CA GLY A 88 29.21 -32.06 -21.70
C GLY A 88 30.01 -31.06 -20.88
N ASP A 89 31.11 -31.55 -20.26
CA ASP A 89 31.98 -30.78 -19.34
C ASP A 89 32.64 -29.55 -19.97
N ASN A 90 32.70 -29.45 -21.31
CA ASN A 90 33.24 -28.27 -21.96
C ASN A 90 32.23 -27.16 -21.99
N VAL A 91 32.30 -26.26 -21.04
CA VAL A 91 31.38 -25.10 -20.88
C VAL A 91 31.33 -24.19 -22.12
N ASN A 92 32.31 -24.26 -23.02
CA ASN A 92 32.34 -23.47 -24.25
C ASN A 92 31.86 -24.28 -25.47
N GLY A 93 31.55 -25.55 -25.30
CA GLY A 93 31.01 -26.44 -26.32
C GLY A 93 29.51 -26.26 -26.52
N PHE A 94 28.94 -27.09 -27.39
CA PHE A 94 27.53 -27.15 -27.60
C PHE A 94 26.80 -27.59 -26.32
N GLN A 95 25.88 -26.79 -25.81
CA GLN A 95 25.17 -27.05 -24.54
C GLN A 95 26.13 -27.46 -23.41
N GLY A 96 27.23 -26.70 -23.27
CA GLY A 96 28.23 -27.01 -22.25
C GLY A 96 27.67 -26.89 -20.84
N ASP A 97 27.96 -27.94 -20.05
CA ASP A 97 27.50 -28.04 -18.67
C ASP A 97 28.08 -26.91 -17.80
N GLY A 98 27.18 -26.20 -17.15
CA GLY A 98 27.52 -25.15 -16.19
C GLY A 98 27.80 -25.65 -14.78
N CYS A 99 27.52 -26.95 -14.51
CA CYS A 99 27.61 -27.59 -13.19
C CYS A 99 28.24 -28.97 -13.25
N THR A 100 29.32 -29.15 -13.95
CA THR A 100 30.03 -30.41 -14.36
C THR A 100 30.20 -31.51 -13.31
N ASP A 101 29.95 -31.27 -12.05
CA ASP A 101 30.07 -32.22 -10.94
C ASP A 101 28.72 -32.53 -10.26
N VAL A 102 27.61 -31.93 -10.74
CA VAL A 102 26.28 -31.98 -10.08
C VAL A 102 25.21 -32.14 -11.13
N VAL A 103 24.63 -33.32 -11.24
CA VAL A 103 23.53 -33.67 -12.16
C VAL A 103 22.43 -32.62 -12.13
N GLY A 104 22.07 -32.11 -13.30
CA GLY A 104 20.98 -31.13 -13.44
C GLY A 104 20.29 -31.20 -14.80
N ASP A 105 19.23 -30.45 -14.97
CA ASP A 105 18.42 -30.46 -16.17
C ASP A 105 17.99 -29.06 -16.67
N SER A 106 18.60 -28.00 -16.11
CA SER A 106 18.37 -26.62 -16.57
C SER A 106 18.81 -26.40 -18.01
N THR A 107 18.05 -25.55 -18.74
CA THR A 107 18.18 -25.39 -20.21
C THR A 107 18.18 -23.93 -20.68
N GLU A 108 17.87 -22.96 -19.84
CA GLU A 108 17.70 -21.57 -20.25
C GLU A 108 18.93 -20.68 -19.92
N ASP A 109 19.45 -20.75 -18.71
CA ASP A 109 20.58 -19.91 -18.29
C ASP A 109 21.92 -20.66 -18.25
N ARG A 110 21.97 -21.80 -17.61
CA ARG A 110 23.15 -22.69 -17.44
C ARG A 110 22.69 -24.11 -17.67
N PHE A 111 23.18 -24.73 -18.74
CA PHE A 111 22.84 -26.14 -19.04
C PHE A 111 23.40 -27.07 -17.95
N GLY A 112 22.68 -28.12 -17.62
CA GLY A 112 23.14 -29.16 -16.73
C GLY A 112 23.21 -28.77 -15.26
N CYS A 113 22.65 -27.68 -14.84
CA CYS A 113 22.57 -27.33 -13.42
C CYS A 113 21.26 -27.80 -12.80
N PRO A 114 21.21 -28.00 -11.46
CA PRO A 114 19.97 -28.31 -10.78
C PRO A 114 18.87 -27.31 -11.09
N ASP A 115 17.68 -27.82 -11.41
CA ASP A 115 16.45 -27.12 -11.69
C ASP A 115 15.31 -27.88 -11.00
N ALA A 116 14.87 -27.37 -9.85
CA ALA A 116 14.02 -28.14 -8.95
C ALA A 116 12.56 -28.17 -9.38
N ASP A 117 12.08 -27.17 -10.13
CA ASP A 117 10.70 -27.08 -10.60
C ASP A 117 10.53 -27.33 -12.10
N ALA A 118 11.66 -27.48 -12.80
CA ALA A 118 11.74 -27.81 -14.21
C ALA A 118 11.14 -26.71 -15.14
N ASP A 119 11.41 -25.45 -14.83
CA ASP A 119 11.07 -24.33 -15.69
C ASP A 119 12.16 -24.00 -16.73
N GLY A 120 13.35 -24.59 -16.55
CA GLY A 120 14.52 -24.44 -17.39
C GLY A 120 15.62 -23.55 -16.82
N TRP A 121 15.32 -22.77 -15.79
CA TRP A 121 16.31 -21.95 -15.09
C TRP A 121 16.98 -22.76 -13.97
N SER A 122 18.27 -22.52 -13.76
CA SER A 122 18.97 -23.20 -12.68
C SER A 122 18.58 -22.63 -11.31
N ASP A 123 18.44 -23.50 -10.28
CA ASP A 123 18.14 -23.10 -8.89
C ASP A 123 19.02 -21.94 -8.37
N SER A 124 20.20 -21.77 -8.93
CA SER A 124 21.15 -20.74 -8.50
C SER A 124 20.89 -19.36 -9.08
N ASN A 125 20.16 -19.28 -10.17
CA ASN A 125 19.81 -18.05 -10.89
C ASN A 125 18.30 -17.86 -11.00
N ASP A 126 17.56 -18.70 -10.31
CA ASP A 126 16.12 -18.63 -10.16
C ASP A 126 15.77 -18.06 -8.77
N ASP A 127 15.01 -16.97 -8.75
CA ASP A 127 14.53 -16.36 -7.50
C ASP A 127 13.37 -17.18 -6.89
N PHE A 128 12.75 -18.08 -7.69
CA PHE A 128 11.63 -18.94 -7.29
C PHE A 128 11.87 -20.43 -7.58
N PRO A 129 12.92 -21.08 -7.06
CA PRO A 129 13.37 -22.42 -7.49
C PRO A 129 12.40 -23.57 -7.15
N ASN A 130 11.17 -23.31 -6.83
CA ASN A 130 10.10 -24.29 -6.60
C ASN A 130 8.77 -23.88 -7.23
N GLU A 131 8.79 -22.84 -8.11
CA GLU A 131 7.59 -22.31 -8.75
C GLU A 131 7.78 -22.18 -10.27
N GLN A 132 7.41 -23.19 -10.99
CA GLN A 132 7.63 -23.39 -12.44
C GLN A 132 7.21 -22.22 -13.34
N THR A 133 6.45 -21.26 -12.86
CA THR A 133 5.94 -20.17 -13.67
C THR A 133 6.61 -18.83 -13.38
N GLN A 134 7.61 -18.82 -12.49
CA GLN A 134 8.36 -17.63 -12.11
C GLN A 134 9.84 -17.98 -11.98
N HIS A 135 10.74 -17.08 -12.38
CA HIS A 135 12.18 -17.26 -12.26
C HIS A 135 12.95 -15.97 -11.94
N SER A 136 12.30 -14.82 -11.91
CA SER A 136 12.95 -13.56 -11.54
C SER A 136 12.04 -12.67 -10.68
N ASP A 137 12.69 -11.88 -9.81
CA ASP A 137 12.09 -10.93 -8.88
C ASP A 137 13.00 -9.69 -8.84
N ILE A 138 12.70 -8.69 -9.70
CA ILE A 138 13.59 -7.55 -9.95
C ILE A 138 13.67 -6.62 -8.75
N ASP A 139 12.59 -6.43 -8.01
CA ASP A 139 12.55 -5.50 -6.87
C ASP A 139 12.68 -6.19 -5.51
N GLY A 140 12.56 -7.53 -5.49
CA GLY A 140 12.87 -8.35 -4.32
C GLY A 140 11.75 -8.40 -3.29
N ASP A 141 10.50 -8.28 -3.72
CA ASP A 141 9.34 -8.27 -2.82
C ASP A 141 8.71 -9.66 -2.61
N GLY A 142 9.12 -10.64 -3.41
CA GLY A 142 8.66 -12.02 -3.33
C GLY A 142 7.51 -12.35 -4.29
N PHE A 143 7.15 -11.45 -5.19
CA PHE A 143 6.26 -11.70 -6.33
C PHE A 143 7.09 -11.76 -7.61
N GLY A 144 6.75 -12.69 -8.51
CA GLY A 144 7.58 -12.93 -9.69
C GLY A 144 7.24 -12.01 -10.85
N ASP A 145 8.25 -11.62 -11.62
CA ASP A 145 8.14 -10.68 -12.75
C ASP A 145 7.21 -11.12 -13.89
N LEU A 146 6.88 -12.42 -13.98
CA LEU A 146 6.00 -12.94 -15.02
C LEU A 146 4.54 -12.77 -14.62
N ILE A 147 3.91 -11.72 -15.12
CA ILE A 147 2.50 -11.34 -14.82
C ILE A 147 1.52 -12.49 -15.01
N ASP A 148 1.75 -13.35 -16.02
CA ASP A 148 0.89 -14.51 -16.29
C ASP A 148 1.25 -15.74 -15.44
N GLY A 149 2.30 -15.66 -14.63
CA GLY A 149 2.74 -16.71 -13.71
C GLY A 149 1.95 -16.72 -12.39
N PHE A 150 2.34 -17.62 -11.50
CA PHE A 150 1.74 -17.68 -10.16
C PHE A 150 2.06 -16.40 -9.37
N GLN A 151 1.03 -15.69 -8.93
CA GLN A 151 1.17 -14.41 -8.22
C GLN A 151 2.12 -13.43 -8.93
N GLY A 152 1.93 -13.27 -10.24
CA GLY A 152 2.77 -12.39 -11.03
C GLY A 152 2.68 -10.93 -10.58
N ASP A 153 3.84 -10.32 -10.41
CA ASP A 153 3.97 -8.94 -9.97
C ASP A 153 3.44 -7.96 -11.03
N GLU A 154 2.54 -7.08 -10.63
CA GLU A 154 2.05 -6.00 -11.47
C GLU A 154 2.82 -4.69 -11.30
N CYS A 155 3.74 -4.63 -10.34
CA CYS A 155 4.54 -3.45 -9.99
C CYS A 155 6.05 -3.67 -10.08
N LEU A 156 6.51 -4.43 -11.02
CA LEU A 156 7.86 -4.98 -11.34
C LEU A 156 9.11 -4.23 -10.85
N ASN A 157 9.04 -2.98 -10.42
CA ASN A 157 10.19 -2.17 -10.01
C ASN A 157 9.95 -1.42 -8.69
N ASP A 158 8.80 -1.63 -8.08
CA ASP A 158 8.35 -0.92 -6.89
C ASP A 158 7.82 -1.93 -5.89
N ALA A 159 8.72 -2.52 -5.10
CA ALA A 159 8.43 -3.57 -4.13
C ALA A 159 7.19 -3.25 -3.27
N GLY A 160 6.26 -4.19 -3.21
CA GLY A 160 5.00 -4.05 -2.50
C GLY A 160 4.53 -5.32 -1.81
N THR A 161 3.36 -5.26 -1.20
CA THR A 161 2.82 -6.37 -0.40
C THR A 161 1.36 -6.69 -0.70
N SER A 162 0.76 -6.02 -1.68
CA SER A 162 -0.64 -6.25 -2.04
C SER A 162 -0.89 -7.65 -2.63
N THR A 163 -2.03 -8.24 -2.28
CA THR A 163 -2.37 -9.64 -2.60
C THR A 163 -3.81 -9.86 -3.04
N GLU A 164 -4.66 -8.84 -2.96
CA GLU A 164 -6.10 -9.00 -3.23
C GLU A 164 -6.50 -8.51 -4.63
N ASP A 165 -5.90 -7.43 -5.11
CA ASP A 165 -6.22 -6.84 -6.41
C ASP A 165 -5.07 -6.92 -7.41
N ARG A 166 -3.91 -6.42 -7.05
CA ARG A 166 -2.68 -6.38 -7.84
C ARG A 166 -1.54 -6.91 -6.97
N PHE A 167 -0.96 -8.02 -7.37
CA PHE A 167 0.16 -8.59 -6.62
C PHE A 167 1.40 -7.71 -6.69
N GLY A 168 2.19 -7.66 -5.63
CA GLY A 168 3.48 -6.98 -5.60
C GLY A 168 3.43 -5.45 -5.63
N CYS A 169 2.26 -4.83 -5.50
CA CYS A 169 2.16 -3.39 -5.50
C CYS A 169 2.19 -2.82 -4.06
N LEU A 170 2.49 -1.52 -3.96
CA LEU A 170 2.50 -0.83 -2.68
C LEU A 170 1.16 -0.96 -1.97
N ASP A 171 1.21 -1.38 -0.72
CA ASP A 171 0.10 -1.56 0.21
C ASP A 171 0.54 -0.97 1.55
N THR A 172 0.14 0.27 1.82
CA THR A 172 0.69 1.05 2.93
C THR A 172 0.20 0.58 4.30
N ASP A 173 -1.03 0.10 4.39
CA ASP A 173 -1.62 -0.33 5.67
C ASP A 173 -1.70 -1.85 5.83
N SER A 174 -1.32 -2.59 4.79
CA SER A 174 -1.19 -4.05 4.79
C SER A 174 -2.53 -4.79 4.93
N ASP A 175 -3.57 -4.30 4.29
CA ASP A 175 -4.86 -4.99 4.22
C ASP A 175 -4.99 -5.94 3.00
N GLY A 176 -4.01 -5.88 2.11
CA GLY A 176 -3.89 -6.70 0.90
C GLY A 176 -4.29 -5.98 -0.37
N TRP A 177 -4.94 -4.83 -0.29
CA TRP A 177 -5.26 -4.01 -1.47
C TRP A 177 -4.13 -3.05 -1.79
N SER A 178 -3.90 -2.81 -3.08
CA SER A 178 -2.87 -1.85 -3.48
C SER A 178 -3.34 -0.42 -3.21
N ASP A 179 -2.42 0.46 -2.78
CA ASP A 179 -2.70 1.90 -2.54
C ASP A 179 -3.42 2.58 -3.72
N LEU A 180 -3.24 2.06 -4.93
CA LEU A 180 -3.86 2.61 -6.13
C LEU A 180 -5.35 2.33 -6.22
N ASN A 181 -5.77 1.16 -5.77
CA ASN A 181 -7.16 0.68 -5.84
C ASN A 181 -7.84 0.69 -4.47
N ASP A 182 -7.13 1.10 -3.44
CA ASP A 182 -7.63 1.30 -2.11
C ASP A 182 -8.12 2.75 -1.92
N ALA A 183 -9.37 2.91 -1.54
CA ALA A 183 -9.94 4.22 -1.20
C ALA A 183 -9.39 4.78 0.13
N PHE A 184 -8.83 3.91 0.98
CA PHE A 184 -8.33 4.25 2.33
C PHE A 184 -6.92 3.70 2.59
N PRO A 185 -5.88 4.07 1.83
CA PRO A 185 -4.55 3.46 1.86
C PRO A 185 -3.78 3.58 3.19
N ALA A 186 -4.42 3.99 4.25
CA ALA A 186 -3.85 4.10 5.59
C ALA A 186 -4.78 3.53 6.67
N ASP A 187 -5.83 2.80 6.28
CA ASP A 187 -6.79 2.18 7.19
C ASP A 187 -7.11 0.74 6.78
N ALA A 188 -6.31 -0.20 7.23
CA ALA A 188 -6.43 -1.65 6.97
C ALA A 188 -7.79 -2.27 7.31
N THR A 189 -8.78 -1.51 7.66
CA THR A 189 -10.14 -1.98 7.89
C THR A 189 -11.13 -1.56 6.80
N GLN A 190 -10.70 -0.71 5.88
CA GLN A 190 -11.50 -0.17 4.79
C GLN A 190 -10.67 -0.16 3.51
N HIS A 191 -11.25 -0.53 2.37
CA HIS A 191 -10.61 -0.46 1.05
C HIS A 191 -11.54 0.07 -0.05
N SER A 192 -12.83 0.14 0.19
CA SER A 192 -13.80 0.64 -0.80
C SER A 192 -14.65 1.78 -0.26
N ASP A 193 -15.04 2.68 -1.17
CA ASP A 193 -15.92 3.81 -0.95
C ASP A 193 -16.71 4.00 -2.26
N ASP A 194 -17.89 3.37 -2.34
CA ASP A 194 -18.65 3.24 -3.59
C ASP A 194 -19.26 4.57 -4.06
N ASP A 195 -19.54 5.51 -3.13
CA ASP A 195 -20.15 6.80 -3.46
C ASP A 195 -19.20 8.00 -3.34
N GLY A 196 -18.02 7.79 -2.78
CA GLY A 196 -16.94 8.77 -2.74
C GLY A 196 -17.13 9.85 -1.66
N ASP A 197 -17.79 9.53 -0.56
CA ASP A 197 -18.04 10.48 0.52
C ASP A 197 -16.96 10.51 1.61
N GLY A 198 -16.04 9.54 1.57
CA GLY A 198 -14.91 9.42 2.49
C GLY A 198 -15.18 8.53 3.69
N TYR A 199 -16.29 7.80 3.70
CA TYR A 199 -16.58 6.73 4.66
C TYR A 199 -16.56 5.38 3.97
N GLY A 200 -15.99 4.37 4.63
CA GLY A 200 -15.74 3.09 4.00
C GLY A 200 -16.90 2.12 4.04
N ASP A 201 -17.04 1.33 2.98
CA ASP A 201 -18.15 0.39 2.79
C ASP A 201 -18.14 -0.81 3.74
N ASN A 202 -17.00 -1.11 4.40
CA ASN A 202 -16.93 -2.21 5.34
C ASN A 202 -17.61 -1.84 6.67
N PRO A 203 -18.76 -2.47 7.00
CA PRO A 203 -19.52 -2.11 8.20
C PRO A 203 -18.83 -2.50 9.52
N GLN A 204 -17.69 -3.19 9.47
CA GLN A 204 -16.88 -3.58 10.61
C GLN A 204 -15.57 -2.79 10.69
N GLY A 205 -15.31 -1.93 9.71
CA GLY A 205 -14.15 -1.07 9.65
C GLY A 205 -14.28 0.18 10.51
N THR A 206 -13.27 1.03 10.44
CA THR A 206 -13.22 2.32 11.11
C THR A 206 -14.23 3.27 10.43
N THR A 207 -15.05 3.97 11.21
CA THR A 207 -16.06 4.92 10.71
C THR A 207 -16.81 4.42 9.45
N PRO A 208 -17.55 3.28 9.57
CA PRO A 208 -18.18 2.68 8.42
C PRO A 208 -19.30 3.54 7.88
N ASP A 209 -19.44 3.58 6.54
CA ASP A 209 -20.60 4.20 5.92
C ASP A 209 -21.90 3.51 6.33
N SER A 210 -22.85 4.29 6.79
CA SER A 210 -24.19 3.83 7.20
C SER A 210 -25.23 3.94 6.08
N CYS A 211 -24.88 4.62 4.97
CA CYS A 211 -25.76 4.91 3.84
C CYS A 211 -25.13 4.51 2.50
N LEU A 212 -24.54 3.32 2.44
CA LEU A 212 -23.83 2.76 1.27
C LEU A 212 -24.44 3.17 -0.07
N GLY A 213 -23.59 3.74 -0.95
CA GLY A 213 -23.99 4.17 -2.29
C GLY A 213 -24.90 5.42 -2.33
N ILE A 214 -24.97 6.16 -1.24
CA ILE A 214 -25.69 7.44 -1.15
C ILE A 214 -24.78 8.46 -0.48
N TYR A 215 -24.04 9.23 -1.25
CA TYR A 215 -23.12 10.26 -0.79
C TYR A 215 -23.71 11.12 0.35
N GLY A 216 -23.00 11.22 1.48
CA GLY A 216 -23.38 12.00 2.63
C GLY A 216 -22.19 12.47 3.45
N LEU A 217 -22.42 13.41 4.37
CA LEU A 217 -21.35 13.99 5.19
C LEU A 217 -21.65 13.95 6.68
N SER A 218 -22.69 13.20 7.09
CA SER A 218 -22.98 13.03 8.51
C SER A 218 -21.81 12.36 9.23
N SER A 219 -21.50 12.83 10.43
CA SER A 219 -20.33 12.43 11.22
C SER A 219 -20.65 12.17 12.69
N GLU A 220 -21.92 12.31 13.07
CA GLU A 220 -22.42 11.96 14.39
C GLU A 220 -23.20 10.65 14.28
N GLU A 221 -23.49 9.91 15.20
CA GLU A 221 -24.18 8.60 15.29
C GLU A 221 -24.12 7.68 14.04
N ARG A 222 -24.37 8.23 12.84
CA ARG A 222 -24.32 7.52 11.54
C ARG A 222 -23.45 8.30 10.57
N TYR A 223 -22.41 7.66 10.12
CA TYR A 223 -21.43 8.22 9.16
C TYR A 223 -21.93 8.05 7.72
N GLY A 224 -21.55 8.98 6.82
CA GLY A 224 -21.77 8.81 5.39
C GLY A 224 -23.21 8.98 4.93
N CYS A 225 -24.11 9.50 5.75
CA CYS A 225 -25.48 9.74 5.35
C CYS A 225 -25.71 11.19 4.92
N PRO A 226 -26.75 11.47 4.11
CA PRO A 226 -27.10 12.84 3.73
C PRO A 226 -27.33 13.74 4.93
N ASP A 227 -26.60 14.85 4.97
CA ASP A 227 -26.62 15.90 5.96
C ASP A 227 -26.73 17.23 5.19
N ALA A 228 -27.86 17.90 5.29
CA ALA A 228 -28.18 19.02 4.41
C ALA A 228 -27.61 20.37 4.86
N ASP A 229 -27.45 20.57 6.14
CA ASP A 229 -26.94 21.81 6.72
C ASP A 229 -25.50 21.70 7.28
N GLY A 230 -24.97 20.47 7.36
CA GLY A 230 -23.58 20.20 7.70
C GLY A 230 -23.28 20.25 9.18
N ASP A 231 -24.23 19.91 10.03
CA ASP A 231 -24.03 19.89 11.48
C ASP A 231 -23.50 18.54 11.99
N GLY A 232 -23.47 17.55 11.11
CA GLY A 232 -22.98 16.19 11.37
C GLY A 232 -24.08 15.17 11.58
N TRP A 233 -25.31 15.57 11.77
CA TRP A 233 -26.45 14.66 11.91
C TRP A 233 -27.07 14.32 10.56
N GLU A 234 -27.46 13.07 10.35
CA GLU A 234 -28.15 12.69 9.12
C GLU A 234 -29.56 13.33 9.10
N ASN A 235 -30.00 13.74 7.91
CA ASN A 235 -31.33 14.39 7.70
C ASN A 235 -32.51 13.63 8.30
N ARG A 236 -32.40 12.34 8.50
CA ARG A 236 -33.49 11.51 9.03
C ARG A 236 -33.56 11.51 10.55
N LEU A 237 -32.44 11.77 11.22
CA LEU A 237 -32.34 11.87 12.68
C LEU A 237 -32.30 13.31 13.15
N ASP A 238 -32.11 14.24 12.22
CA ASP A 238 -32.14 15.68 12.47
C ASP A 238 -33.57 16.23 12.41
N SER A 239 -34.00 16.88 13.48
CA SER A 239 -35.28 17.55 13.57
C SER A 239 -35.30 18.92 12.86
N TYR A 240 -34.10 19.45 12.54
CA TYR A 240 -33.92 20.82 11.99
C TYR A 240 -32.98 20.82 10.78
N VAL A 241 -33.25 20.00 9.80
CA VAL A 241 -32.42 19.69 8.60
C VAL A 241 -31.85 20.88 7.80
N ASP A 242 -32.23 22.08 8.10
CA ASP A 242 -31.80 23.32 7.43
C ASP A 242 -31.11 24.31 8.40
N ASP A 243 -30.88 23.96 9.68
CA ASP A 243 -30.24 24.84 10.68
C ASP A 243 -29.16 24.15 11.49
N SER A 244 -27.92 24.17 11.00
CA SER A 244 -26.70 23.53 11.57
C SER A 244 -26.36 23.90 13.03
N ARG A 245 -27.24 24.53 13.75
CA ARG A 245 -27.10 24.80 15.19
C ARG A 245 -28.02 23.94 16.02
N LEU A 246 -28.95 23.25 15.39
CA LEU A 246 -30.07 22.52 15.99
C LEU A 246 -30.21 21.17 15.32
N TRP A 247 -30.40 20.10 16.11
CA TRP A 247 -30.58 18.73 15.58
C TRP A 247 -31.61 17.90 16.35
N SER A 248 -31.94 18.28 17.58
CA SER A 248 -32.82 17.47 18.43
C SER A 248 -34.01 18.27 18.97
N ASP A 249 -35.14 17.60 18.97
CA ASP A 249 -36.43 18.05 19.56
C ASP A 249 -37.02 16.80 20.23
N SER A 250 -36.78 16.63 21.52
CA SER A 250 -37.09 15.40 22.25
C SER A 250 -38.56 15.14 22.51
N ASP A 251 -39.38 16.19 22.64
CA ASP A 251 -40.80 16.10 22.89
C ASP A 251 -41.69 16.43 21.69
N GLY A 252 -41.06 16.96 20.61
CA GLY A 252 -41.71 17.16 19.32
C GLY A 252 -42.60 18.39 19.23
N ASP A 253 -42.30 19.42 20.00
CA ASP A 253 -43.11 20.66 20.03
C ASP A 253 -42.62 21.74 19.05
N GLY A 254 -41.44 21.54 18.44
CA GLY A 254 -40.88 22.46 17.47
C GLY A 254 -39.83 23.42 18.06
N TYR A 255 -39.52 23.30 19.34
CA TYR A 255 -38.40 23.97 19.97
C TYR A 255 -37.27 22.98 20.19
N ALA A 256 -36.02 23.45 20.08
CA ALA A 256 -34.87 22.58 20.06
C ALA A 256 -34.27 22.37 21.45
N ASP A 257 -33.81 21.14 21.73
CA ASP A 257 -33.08 20.80 22.96
C ASP A 257 -31.77 21.60 23.13
N GLN A 258 -31.23 22.12 22.03
CA GLN A 258 -29.99 22.90 22.03
C GLN A 258 -30.23 24.31 22.59
N THR A 259 -29.32 24.71 23.52
CA THR A 259 -29.41 26.01 24.18
C THR A 259 -28.69 27.12 23.41
N GLY A 260 -29.16 28.37 23.58
CA GLY A 260 -28.45 29.55 23.06
C GLY A 260 -28.89 30.04 21.70
N THR A 261 -29.97 29.51 21.19
CA THR A 261 -30.65 29.97 19.97
C THR A 261 -32.01 30.61 20.31
N ASN A 262 -32.63 31.17 19.31
CA ASN A 262 -34.00 31.70 19.45
C ASN A 262 -35.11 30.64 19.36
N LEU A 263 -34.72 29.38 19.17
CA LEU A 263 -35.60 28.21 19.17
C LEU A 263 -35.25 27.25 20.29
N SER A 264 -34.38 27.64 21.23
CA SER A 264 -34.03 26.80 22.38
C SER A 264 -35.22 26.51 23.26
N ASP A 265 -35.46 25.23 23.51
CA ASP A 265 -36.50 24.78 24.43
C ASP A 265 -36.06 24.93 25.89
N ASP A 266 -36.87 25.57 26.70
CA ASP A 266 -36.67 25.71 28.14
C ASP A 266 -37.23 24.49 28.91
N CYS A 267 -38.05 23.65 28.26
CA CYS A 267 -38.69 22.47 28.81
C CYS A 267 -38.52 21.19 27.97
N PRO A 268 -37.30 20.75 27.59
CA PRO A 268 -37.04 19.80 26.50
C PRO A 268 -37.55 18.36 26.68
N ALA A 269 -38.42 18.10 27.61
CA ALA A 269 -39.05 16.80 27.84
C ALA A 269 -40.57 16.96 28.08
N ILE A 270 -41.15 18.13 27.86
CA ILE A 270 -42.55 18.44 28.13
C ILE A 270 -43.08 19.26 26.97
N PHE A 271 -43.72 18.60 26.03
CA PHE A 271 -44.38 19.24 24.90
C PHE A 271 -45.15 20.53 25.33
N GLY A 272 -44.81 21.67 24.76
CA GLY A 272 -45.38 22.94 25.10
C GLY A 272 -45.50 23.89 23.91
N SER A 273 -46.16 25.05 24.12
CA SER A 273 -46.33 26.03 23.08
C SER A 273 -46.07 27.47 23.54
N SER A 274 -45.54 27.61 24.75
CA SER A 274 -45.20 28.94 25.28
C SER A 274 -44.10 29.62 24.45
N SER A 275 -44.23 30.91 24.23
CA SER A 275 -43.40 31.71 23.35
C SER A 275 -43.11 33.14 23.83
N ASN A 276 -43.74 33.57 24.93
CA ASN A 276 -43.64 34.93 25.43
C ASN A 276 -42.70 35.12 26.62
N ASP A 277 -42.50 34.05 27.42
CA ASP A 277 -41.60 34.05 28.62
C ASP A 277 -40.47 33.02 28.47
N VAL A 278 -40.79 31.75 28.59
CA VAL A 278 -39.94 30.60 28.30
C VAL A 278 -40.48 29.92 27.04
N LEU A 279 -39.59 29.32 26.26
CA LEU A 279 -39.98 28.69 25.01
C LEU A 279 -40.21 27.18 25.25
N GLY A 280 -41.20 26.59 24.54
CA GLY A 280 -41.43 25.14 24.54
C GLY A 280 -42.01 24.58 25.83
N CYS A 281 -42.44 25.41 26.77
CA CYS A 281 -43.06 24.93 28.01
C CYS A 281 -44.59 24.84 27.87
N LEU A 282 -45.23 24.09 28.79
CA LEU A 282 -46.65 23.88 28.79
C LEU A 282 -47.40 25.21 28.85
N ASP A 283 -48.33 25.44 27.91
CA ASP A 283 -49.23 26.57 27.79
C ASP A 283 -50.63 26.00 27.52
N SER A 284 -51.43 25.90 28.57
CA SER A 284 -52.71 25.16 28.49
C SER A 284 -53.80 25.89 27.75
N ASP A 285 -53.79 27.21 27.66
CA ASP A 285 -54.81 27.98 26.98
C ASP A 285 -54.34 28.64 25.67
N GLY A 286 -53.04 28.58 25.36
CA GLY A 286 -52.47 28.99 24.08
C GLY A 286 -52.29 30.50 23.93
N ASP A 287 -52.10 31.23 25.03
CA ASP A 287 -51.87 32.68 24.96
C ASP A 287 -50.39 33.05 24.82
N GLY A 288 -49.52 32.06 24.84
CA GLY A 288 -48.08 32.16 24.65
C GLY A 288 -47.29 32.28 25.96
N TRP A 289 -47.92 32.36 27.10
CA TRP A 289 -47.28 32.35 28.39
C TRP A 289 -47.28 30.92 28.97
N SER A 290 -46.20 30.50 29.60
CA SER A 290 -46.15 29.19 30.23
C SER A 290 -47.08 29.09 31.45
N ASP A 291 -47.67 27.91 31.68
CA ASP A 291 -48.53 27.66 32.84
C ASP A 291 -47.84 28.01 34.18
N GLU A 292 -46.52 27.98 34.24
CA GLU A 292 -45.76 28.33 35.44
C GLU A 292 -45.73 29.84 35.69
N SER A 293 -45.71 30.63 34.63
CA SER A 293 -45.61 32.09 34.70
C SER A 293 -47.00 32.76 34.59
N ASP A 294 -48.00 32.01 34.10
CA ASP A 294 -49.36 32.52 33.95
C ASP A 294 -50.20 32.34 35.20
N GLN A 295 -50.80 33.44 35.67
CA GLN A 295 -51.71 33.40 36.81
C GLN A 295 -53.07 32.84 36.46
N TYR A 296 -53.38 32.71 35.17
CA TYR A 296 -54.67 32.24 34.64
C TYR A 296 -54.54 31.18 33.56
N PRO A 297 -53.85 30.06 33.82
CA PRO A 297 -53.40 29.10 32.79
C PRO A 297 -54.51 28.35 32.05
N ASN A 298 -55.74 28.83 32.10
CA ASN A 298 -56.92 28.36 31.37
C ASN A 298 -57.77 29.51 30.84
N ASP A 299 -57.27 30.75 30.78
CA ASP A 299 -57.96 31.91 30.25
C ASP A 299 -57.06 32.76 29.34
N ALA A 300 -56.92 32.36 28.08
CA ALA A 300 -56.12 32.98 27.03
C ALA A 300 -56.28 34.50 26.84
N SER A 301 -57.08 35.12 27.60
CA SER A 301 -57.26 36.60 27.61
C SER A 301 -56.50 37.29 28.74
N LYS A 302 -55.81 36.51 29.63
CA LYS A 302 -55.18 37.02 30.82
C LYS A 302 -53.97 36.18 31.21
N TYR A 303 -52.83 36.78 31.44
CA TYR A 303 -51.60 36.16 31.95
C TYR A 303 -51.12 36.76 33.27
N LEU A 304 -51.44 38.00 33.59
CA LEU A 304 -51.10 38.63 34.86
C LEU A 304 -52.39 39.09 35.58
N ALA A 305 -52.38 39.04 36.89
CA ALA A 305 -53.38 39.68 37.67
C ALA A 305 -53.42 41.19 37.33
N SER A 306 -54.57 41.70 36.86
CA SER A 306 -54.71 43.13 36.69
C SER A 306 -54.42 43.80 38.04
N GLU A 307 -53.33 44.56 38.12
CA GLU A 307 -53.14 45.43 39.30
C GLU A 307 -54.33 46.34 39.39
N ASP A 308 -55.18 46.09 40.38
CA ASP A 308 -56.30 46.96 40.71
C ASP A 308 -55.68 48.31 41.03
N SER A 309 -55.97 49.31 40.15
CA SER A 309 -55.46 50.68 40.27
C SER A 309 -56.12 51.41 41.45
N SER A 310 -55.76 51.00 42.65
CA SER A 310 -56.01 51.79 43.82
C SER A 310 -54.90 51.57 44.90
N ASP A 311 -53.79 52.20 44.64
CA ASP A 311 -52.96 52.57 45.77
C ASP A 311 -52.14 53.85 45.52
N ASN A 312 -52.50 54.86 46.31
CA ASN A 312 -51.82 56.12 46.42
C ASN A 312 -50.37 56.04 46.94
N THR A 313 -49.72 54.90 46.87
CA THR A 313 -48.31 54.65 47.34
C THR A 313 -47.25 55.18 46.38
N THR A 314 -47.56 55.36 45.09
CA THR A 314 -46.64 55.92 44.10
C THR A 314 -46.33 57.41 44.32
N LEU A 315 -47.20 58.17 44.90
CA LEU A 315 -46.98 59.60 45.23
C LEU A 315 -45.98 59.77 46.43
N LEU A 316 -45.99 58.86 47.38
CA LEU A 316 -45.08 58.91 48.55
C LEU A 316 -43.67 58.45 48.22
N LEU A 317 -43.52 57.48 47.37
CA LEU A 317 -42.21 56.98 46.91
C LEU A 317 -41.44 57.98 46.04
N SER A 318 -42.14 58.72 45.16
CA SER A 318 -41.56 59.78 44.33
C SER A 318 -41.08 60.98 45.14
N ALA A 319 -41.80 61.33 46.22
CA ALA A 319 -41.39 62.43 47.13
C ALA A 319 -40.12 62.04 47.94
N VAL A 320 -40.05 60.80 48.42
CA VAL A 320 -38.87 60.29 49.16
C VAL A 320 -37.66 60.15 48.25
N PHE A 321 -37.88 59.71 47.02
CA PHE A 321 -36.76 59.57 46.01
C PHE A 321 -36.27 60.97 45.62
N GLY A 322 -37.13 61.95 45.42
CA GLY A 322 -36.78 63.34 45.14
C GLY A 322 -35.91 63.97 46.25
N ILE A 323 -36.21 63.71 47.54
CA ILE A 323 -35.43 64.20 48.68
C ILE A 323 -34.07 63.49 48.78
N ILE A 324 -33.98 62.16 48.46
CA ILE A 324 -32.73 61.43 48.47
C ILE A 324 -31.82 61.89 47.34
N VAL A 325 -32.37 62.14 46.14
CA VAL A 325 -31.59 62.63 45.00
C VAL A 325 -31.09 64.06 45.26
N LEU A 326 -31.87 64.94 45.84
CA LEU A 326 -31.42 66.28 46.20
C LEU A 326 -30.37 66.28 47.30
N SER A 327 -30.46 65.39 48.30
CA SER A 327 -29.45 65.26 49.32
C SER A 327 -28.10 64.64 48.78
N LEU A 328 -28.19 63.72 47.86
CA LEU A 328 -27.03 63.17 47.18
C LEU A 328 -26.34 64.20 46.27
N LEU A 329 -27.10 65.02 45.54
CA LEU A 329 -26.58 66.13 44.75
C LEU A 329 -25.85 67.18 45.61
N ALA A 330 -26.39 67.52 46.80
CA ALA A 330 -25.73 68.41 47.72
C ALA A 330 -24.37 67.83 48.26
N VAL A 331 -24.32 66.51 48.53
CA VAL A 331 -23.09 65.84 48.96
C VAL A 331 -22.04 65.80 47.84
N VAL A 332 -22.51 65.59 46.58
CA VAL A 332 -21.62 65.60 45.38
C VAL A 332 -21.03 66.99 45.14
N LEU A 333 -21.83 68.06 45.30
CA LEU A 333 -21.37 69.44 45.14
C LEU A 333 -20.37 69.88 46.23
N VAL A 334 -20.53 69.39 47.47
CA VAL A 334 -19.59 69.69 48.56
C VAL A 334 -18.28 68.91 48.38
N ARG A 335 -18.32 67.68 47.83
CA ARG A 335 -17.10 66.88 47.56
C ARG A 335 -16.33 67.32 46.32
N ARG A 336 -16.93 68.10 45.41
CA ARG A 336 -16.23 68.61 44.20
C ARG A 336 -15.25 69.73 44.42
N LYS A 337 -15.12 70.24 45.67
CA LYS A 337 -14.19 71.33 46.03
C LYS A 337 -12.86 70.89 46.65
N SER A 338 -12.62 69.60 46.75
CA SER A 338 -11.37 69.07 47.27
C SER A 338 -11.00 67.74 46.56
N SER A 339 -10.39 67.83 45.43
CA SER A 339 -9.46 66.77 44.98
C SER A 339 -8.60 67.31 43.81
N SER A 340 -7.39 67.52 44.12
CA SER A 340 -6.28 67.79 43.22
C SER A 340 -6.08 66.70 42.19
N GLU A 341 -5.65 67.13 41.02
CA GLU A 341 -5.15 66.36 39.91
C GLU A 341 -4.35 65.12 40.30
N ILE A 342 -4.72 63.98 39.76
CA ILE A 342 -3.83 62.82 39.62
C ILE A 342 -3.60 62.63 38.12
N GLU A 343 -2.39 62.99 37.71
CA GLU A 343 -1.85 62.85 36.35
C GLU A 343 -1.79 61.37 36.00
N MET A 344 -2.55 60.92 35.00
CA MET A 344 -2.46 59.55 34.42
C MET A 344 -1.33 59.49 33.42
N LYS A 345 -0.28 58.76 33.78
CA LYS A 345 0.81 58.41 32.88
C LYS A 345 0.28 57.44 31.79
N PRO A 346 0.66 57.65 30.50
CA PRO A 346 0.19 56.78 29.44
C PRO A 346 0.77 55.35 29.57
N ILE A 347 -0.06 54.33 29.45
CA ILE A 347 0.32 52.92 29.37
C ILE A 347 0.90 52.67 27.98
N ALA A 348 2.12 52.16 27.92
CA ALA A 348 2.79 51.74 26.69
C ALA A 348 1.99 50.62 25.97
N PRO A 349 1.92 50.61 24.64
CA PRO A 349 1.24 49.56 23.90
C PRO A 349 1.98 48.24 24.10
N LEU A 350 1.19 47.14 24.25
CA LEU A 350 1.67 45.75 24.29
C LEU A 350 2.40 45.42 22.99
N PRO A 351 3.51 44.66 23.02
CA PRO A 351 4.20 44.22 21.82
C PRO A 351 3.31 43.27 21.02
N GLN A 352 3.17 43.54 19.74
CA GLN A 352 2.52 42.62 18.79
C GLN A 352 3.37 41.37 18.70
N MET A 353 2.77 40.19 18.99
CA MET A 353 3.36 38.91 18.66
C MET A 353 3.35 38.75 17.14
N ASN A 354 4.54 38.69 16.53
CA ASN A 354 4.71 38.21 15.17
C ASN A 354 4.35 36.70 15.15
N PRO A 355 3.60 36.21 14.17
CA PRO A 355 3.39 34.78 14.04
C PRO A 355 4.75 34.10 13.80
N ALA A 356 5.07 33.12 14.64
CA ALA A 356 6.28 32.33 14.51
C ALA A 356 6.28 31.62 13.18
N SER A 357 7.36 31.77 12.40
CA SER A 357 7.57 30.98 11.19
C SER A 357 7.61 29.49 11.55
N PRO A 358 7.08 28.60 10.71
CA PRO A 358 7.13 27.16 10.94
C PRO A 358 8.59 26.67 11.03
N PRO A 359 8.88 25.64 11.82
CA PRO A 359 10.22 25.10 11.94
C PRO A 359 10.70 24.50 10.60
N LEU A 360 11.98 24.69 10.28
CA LEU A 360 12.63 24.12 9.12
C LEU A 360 12.65 22.58 9.20
N PRO A 361 12.50 21.87 8.07
CA PRO A 361 12.62 20.42 8.03
C PRO A 361 14.03 19.95 8.41
N PRO A 362 14.19 18.73 8.94
CA PRO A 362 15.46 18.25 9.53
C PRO A 362 16.63 18.06 8.56
N GLY A 363 16.51 18.46 7.30
CA GLY A 363 17.57 18.39 6.28
C GLY A 363 18.05 19.75 5.74
N GLY A 364 17.52 20.86 6.21
CA GLY A 364 17.82 22.19 5.66
C GLY A 364 17.14 22.47 4.31
N LEU A 365 17.31 23.68 3.78
CA LEU A 365 16.74 24.06 2.48
C LEU A 365 17.54 23.43 1.33
N PRO A 366 16.88 23.00 0.24
CA PRO A 366 17.56 22.55 -0.98
C PRO A 366 18.46 23.64 -1.58
N ALA A 367 19.53 23.23 -2.26
CA ALA A 367 20.48 24.17 -2.85
C ALA A 367 19.79 25.08 -3.89
N GLY A 368 19.79 26.37 -3.63
CA GLY A 368 19.20 27.41 -4.50
C GLY A 368 17.93 28.07 -3.98
N TRP A 369 17.43 27.66 -2.79
CA TRP A 369 16.28 28.31 -2.15
C TRP A 369 16.71 29.32 -1.09
N THR A 370 15.96 30.41 -0.93
CA THR A 370 16.18 31.46 0.08
C THR A 370 14.97 31.55 1.01
N MET A 371 15.14 32.20 2.17
CA MET A 371 14.10 32.35 3.21
C MET A 371 12.89 33.21 2.80
N GLU A 372 12.85 33.70 1.56
CA GLU A 372 11.76 34.54 1.02
C GLU A 372 10.92 33.84 -0.04
N GLN A 373 11.07 32.53 -0.22
CA GLN A 373 10.28 31.72 -1.17
C GLN A 373 9.43 30.66 -0.47
#